data_32af604d1058e330dab70cfe8badff9c
#
_entry.id   32af604d1058e330dab70cfe8badff9c
#
_cell.length_a   1.000
_cell.length_b   1.000
_cell.length_c   1.000
_cell.angle_alpha   90.00
_cell.angle_beta   90.00
_cell.angle_gamma   90.00
#
_symmetry.space_group_name_H-M   'P 1'
#
loop_
_entity.id
_entity.type
_entity.pdbx_description
1 polymer ?
#
loop_
_entity_poly.entity_id
_entity_poly.type
_entity_poly.pdbx_seq_one_letter_code
_entity_poly.pdbx_strand_id
1 'polypeptide(L)' 'LVLSRGLGDVYKRQGYIYKGEFKNSVWSGQGLLTFPDGSTYDGEWANGFMNGQGTFTWADGKQKSGIWKNGKLQE' A
#
# COMPACT_ATOMS: atom_id res chain seq x y z
N LEU A 1 -10.91 8.50 9.96
CA LEU A 1 -9.52 8.46 9.53
C LEU A 1 -8.62 8.34 10.77
N VAL A 2 -7.92 7.26 10.87
CA VAL A 2 -6.99 7.04 11.96
C VAL A 2 -5.58 7.14 11.44
N LEU A 3 -4.83 8.07 11.96
CA LEU A 3 -3.43 8.26 11.58
C LEU A 3 -2.58 8.12 12.82
N SER A 4 -1.56 7.30 12.71
CA SER A 4 -0.56 7.17 13.74
C SER A 4 0.79 7.52 13.14
N ARG A 5 1.80 7.49 13.97
CA ARG A 5 3.15 7.74 13.54
C ARG A 5 4.01 6.55 13.84
N GLY A 6 4.91 6.24 12.93
CA GLY A 6 5.86 5.20 13.14
C GLY A 6 5.52 3.95 12.37
N LEU A 7 6.26 2.89 12.66
CA LEU A 7 6.13 1.64 11.96
C LEU A 7 4.97 0.84 12.49
N GLY A 8 4.30 0.12 11.61
CA GLY A 8 3.22 -0.74 12.00
C GLY A 8 1.91 -0.04 12.24
N ASP A 9 1.85 1.24 11.96
CA ASP A 9 0.60 1.97 12.10
C ASP A 9 -0.43 1.48 11.11
N VAL A 10 -1.70 1.60 11.50
CA VAL A 10 -2.81 1.09 10.72
C VAL A 10 -3.74 2.22 10.36
N TYR A 11 -4.11 2.26 9.09
CA TYR A 11 -5.09 3.19 8.57
C TYR A 11 -6.27 2.38 8.05
N LYS A 12 -7.47 2.75 8.47
CA LYS A 12 -8.69 2.08 8.03
C LYS A 12 -9.70 3.11 7.55
N ARG A 13 -10.24 2.88 6.38
CA ARG A 13 -11.30 3.73 5.87
C ARG A 13 -12.05 3.03 4.74
N GLN A 14 -13.36 2.87 4.91
CA GLN A 14 -14.23 2.35 3.86
C GLN A 14 -13.75 1.03 3.27
N GLY A 15 -13.28 0.14 4.15
CA GLY A 15 -12.82 -1.17 3.71
C GLY A 15 -11.35 -1.23 3.31
N TYR A 16 -10.69 -0.09 3.20
CA TYR A 16 -9.24 -0.06 2.98
C TYR A 16 -8.52 -0.18 4.31
N ILE A 17 -7.47 -0.95 4.34
CA ILE A 17 -6.63 -1.11 5.53
C ILE A 17 -5.19 -0.94 5.11
N TYR A 18 -4.54 0.12 5.58
CA TYR A 18 -3.12 0.31 5.33
C TYR A 18 -2.35 0.02 6.61
N LYS A 19 -1.30 -0.77 6.50
CA LYS A 19 -0.46 -1.13 7.62
C LYS A 19 0.99 -0.96 7.21
N GLY A 20 1.66 0.04 7.76
CA GLY A 20 3.04 0.31 7.38
C GLY A 20 3.49 1.67 7.85
N GLU A 21 4.42 2.23 7.11
CA GLU A 21 5.08 3.46 7.49
C GLU A 21 4.32 4.68 7.00
N PHE A 22 4.36 5.75 7.79
CA PHE A 22 3.78 7.04 7.44
C PHE A 22 4.87 8.10 7.51
N LYS A 23 4.74 9.09 6.65
CA LYS A 23 5.57 10.28 6.71
C LYS A 23 4.67 11.48 6.47
N ASN A 24 4.63 12.40 7.44
CA ASN A 24 3.76 13.58 7.37
C ASN A 24 2.31 13.18 7.11
N SER A 25 1.84 12.14 7.81
CA SER A 25 0.48 11.62 7.70
C SER A 25 0.14 11.04 6.33
N VAL A 26 1.16 10.69 5.56
CA VAL A 26 0.99 10.12 4.22
C VAL A 26 1.72 8.78 4.16
N TRP A 27 1.14 7.83 3.45
CA TRP A 27 1.77 6.51 3.27
C TRP A 27 3.13 6.69 2.59
N SER A 28 4.15 6.12 3.20
CA SER A 28 5.51 6.29 2.69
C SER A 28 6.38 5.14 3.20
N GLY A 29 7.37 4.72 2.39
CA GLY A 29 8.24 3.63 2.78
C GLY A 29 7.58 2.28 2.53
N GLN A 30 7.77 1.32 3.42
CA GLN A 30 7.22 -0.02 3.26
C GLN A 30 5.83 -0.10 3.86
N GLY A 31 4.90 -0.71 3.13
CA GLY A 31 3.55 -0.83 3.65
C GLY A 31 2.72 -1.85 2.90
N LEU A 32 1.68 -2.34 3.57
CA LEU A 32 0.73 -3.29 3.03
C LEU A 32 -0.64 -2.63 3.02
N LEU A 33 -1.23 -2.51 1.84
CA LEU A 33 -2.59 -2.00 1.72
C LEU A 33 -3.52 -3.13 1.32
N THR A 34 -4.61 -3.28 2.07
CA THR A 34 -5.66 -4.24 1.76
C THR A 34 -6.85 -3.48 1.22
N PHE A 35 -7.34 -3.89 0.07
CA PHE A 35 -8.48 -3.27 -0.59
C PHE A 35 -9.77 -3.93 -0.14
N PRO A 36 -10.92 -3.26 -0.31
CA PRO A 36 -12.21 -3.83 0.10
C PRO A 36 -12.57 -5.15 -0.58
N ASP A 37 -12.06 -5.38 -1.78
CA ASP A 37 -12.35 -6.61 -2.54
C ASP A 37 -11.44 -7.77 -2.18
N GLY A 38 -10.50 -7.56 -1.25
CA GLY A 38 -9.57 -8.61 -0.85
C GLY A 38 -8.22 -8.54 -1.54
N SER A 39 -8.07 -7.65 -2.50
CA SER A 39 -6.76 -7.43 -3.13
C SER A 39 -5.80 -6.76 -2.15
N THR A 40 -4.51 -6.96 -2.36
CA THR A 40 -3.50 -6.33 -1.52
C THR A 40 -2.35 -5.81 -2.36
N TYR A 41 -1.69 -4.77 -1.84
CA TYR A 41 -0.40 -4.32 -2.38
C TYR A 41 0.60 -4.32 -1.24
N ASP A 42 1.73 -4.98 -1.45
CA ASP A 42 2.79 -5.08 -0.45
C ASP A 42 4.07 -4.56 -1.09
N GLY A 43 4.55 -3.42 -0.63
CA GLY A 43 5.76 -2.86 -1.20
C GLY A 43 5.99 -1.43 -0.77
N GLU A 44 6.65 -0.69 -1.65
CA GLU A 44 7.10 0.66 -1.36
C GLU A 44 6.05 1.69 -1.72
N TRP A 45 6.02 2.75 -0.95
CA TRP A 45 5.08 3.85 -1.08
C TRP A 45 5.83 5.16 -1.06
N ALA A 46 5.31 6.14 -1.76
CA ALA A 46 5.81 7.50 -1.72
C ALA A 46 4.65 8.45 -1.96
N ASN A 47 4.51 9.45 -1.09
CA ASN A 47 3.47 10.48 -1.21
C ASN A 47 2.07 9.90 -1.33
N GLY A 48 1.82 8.76 -0.67
CA GLY A 48 0.50 8.13 -0.70
C GLY A 48 0.24 7.26 -1.90
N PHE A 49 1.22 7.05 -2.76
CA PHE A 49 1.07 6.22 -3.96
C PHE A 49 2.01 5.02 -3.90
N MET A 50 1.59 3.94 -4.55
CA MET A 50 2.48 2.82 -4.78
C MET A 50 3.64 3.30 -5.65
N ASN A 51 4.85 3.16 -5.15
CA ASN A 51 6.01 3.76 -5.84
C ASN A 51 7.26 3.02 -5.43
N GLY A 52 7.90 2.39 -6.40
CA GLY A 52 9.04 1.55 -6.14
C GLY A 52 8.68 0.09 -6.29
N GLN A 53 9.42 -0.79 -5.64
CA GLN A 53 9.22 -2.22 -5.81
C GLN A 53 8.06 -2.71 -4.96
N GLY A 54 7.19 -3.53 -5.55
CA GLY A 54 6.08 -4.07 -4.79
C GLY A 54 5.37 -5.19 -5.52
N THR A 55 4.50 -5.89 -4.79
CA THR A 55 3.72 -7.00 -5.29
C THR A 55 2.25 -6.74 -5.06
N PHE A 56 1.48 -6.78 -6.13
CA PHE A 56 0.03 -6.65 -6.06
C PHE A 56 -0.58 -8.05 -6.15
N THR A 57 -1.48 -8.36 -5.23
CA THR A 57 -2.19 -9.63 -5.22
C THR A 57 -3.67 -9.34 -5.42
N TRP A 58 -4.25 -9.89 -6.49
CA TRP A 58 -5.68 -9.74 -6.75
C TRP A 58 -6.49 -10.65 -5.84
N ALA A 59 -7.78 -10.35 -5.76
CA ALA A 59 -8.68 -11.11 -4.89
C ALA A 59 -8.73 -12.60 -5.25
N ASP A 60 -8.45 -12.96 -6.50
CA ASP A 60 -8.44 -14.35 -6.94
C ASP A 60 -7.12 -15.06 -6.66
N GLY A 61 -6.15 -14.35 -6.07
CA GLY A 61 -4.87 -14.95 -5.72
C GLY A 61 -3.76 -14.71 -6.72
N LYS A 62 -4.06 -14.15 -7.88
CA LYS A 62 -3.02 -13.84 -8.86
C LYS A 62 -2.16 -12.70 -8.35
N GLN A 63 -0.89 -12.73 -8.71
CA GLN A 63 0.09 -11.74 -8.25
C GLN A 63 0.86 -11.17 -9.40
N LYS A 64 1.29 -9.93 -9.23
CA LYS A 64 2.18 -9.28 -10.16
C LYS A 64 3.17 -8.43 -9.39
N SER A 65 4.45 -8.68 -9.59
CA SER A 65 5.52 -7.96 -8.94
C SER A 65 6.28 -7.13 -9.96
N GLY A 66 6.83 -6.02 -9.50
CA GLY A 66 7.64 -5.18 -10.38
C GLY A 66 7.84 -3.82 -9.77
N ILE A 67 8.14 -2.86 -10.64
CA ILE A 67 8.37 -1.48 -10.26
C ILE A 67 7.09 -0.70 -10.52
N TRP A 68 6.65 0.03 -9.52
CA TRP A 68 5.43 0.83 -9.59
C TRP A 68 5.80 2.30 -9.60
N LYS A 69 4.97 3.10 -10.22
CA LYS A 69 5.18 4.54 -10.24
C LYS A 69 3.82 5.23 -10.21
N ASN A 70 3.61 6.05 -9.19
CA ASN A 70 2.36 6.78 -9.00
C ASN A 70 1.14 5.86 -9.09
N GLY A 71 1.24 4.68 -8.50
CA GLY A 71 0.14 3.74 -8.45
C GLY A 71 0.01 2.84 -9.67
N LYS A 72 0.92 2.91 -10.62
CA LYS A 72 0.85 2.11 -11.84
C LYS A 72 2.08 1.24 -12.00
N LEU A 73 1.84 0.00 -12.41
CA LEU A 73 2.94 -0.92 -12.68
C LEU A 73 3.64 -0.53 -13.97
N GLN A 74 4.95 -0.46 -13.91
CA GLN A 74 5.79 -0.16 -15.07
C GLN A 74 6.14 -1.46 -15.76
N GLU A 75 5.71 -1.63 -17.00
CA GLU A 75 5.98 -2.83 -17.75
C GLU A 75 6.90 -2.60 -18.89
#